data_f5afd57d945c48223ef07edbd8c3798f
#
_entry.id   f5afd57d945c48223ef07edbd8c3798f
#
_cell.length_a   1.000
_cell.length_b   1.000
_cell.length_c   1.000
_cell.angle_alpha   90.00
_cell.angle_beta   90.00
_cell.angle_gamma   90.00
#
_symmetry.space_group_name_H-M   'P 1'
#
loop_
_entity.id
_entity.type
_entity.pdbx_description
1 polymer ?
#
loop_
_entity_poly.entity_id
_entity_poly.type
_entity_poly.pdbx_seq_one_letter_code
_entity_poly.pdbx_strand_id
1 'polypeptide(L)'
;MRINEEITAPQVRLVGENIPEQGIFSLRDALRMADEQGLDLVEITAKADPPVCKIIDYQKYQYQQKKKAKEMKANASKIVIKEIRFGPNTDEHDFQFKLKHAQEFLQEGSKVKASVFFKGRLIIYADQGEKLLLRFAVELEEFGRAEQMPKLEGKRMIMMIAPLKKK
;
A
#
# COMPACT_ATOMS: atom_id res chain seq x y z
N MET A 1 11.51 -1.54 19.97
CA MET A 1 10.71 -1.30 21.17
C MET A 1 11.57 -1.58 22.36
N ARG A 2 11.61 -0.68 23.29
CA ARG A 2 12.35 -0.83 24.56
C ARG A 2 11.39 -1.38 25.61
N ILE A 3 11.91 -2.18 26.51
CA ILE A 3 11.15 -2.79 27.60
C ILE A 3 11.85 -2.58 28.94
N ASN A 4 11.08 -2.44 29.99
CA ASN A 4 11.55 -2.37 31.36
C ASN A 4 12.73 -1.38 31.53
N GLU A 5 13.90 -1.83 32.00
CA GLU A 5 15.07 -1.01 32.25
C GLU A 5 15.76 -0.42 31.00
N GLU A 6 15.38 -0.90 29.80
CA GLU A 6 15.88 -0.33 28.54
C GLU A 6 15.26 1.04 28.23
N ILE A 7 14.18 1.41 28.92
CA ILE A 7 13.52 2.71 28.77
C ILE A 7 14.34 3.74 29.52
N THR A 8 14.81 4.76 28.81
CA THR A 8 15.73 5.79 29.34
C THR A 8 15.05 7.10 29.76
N ALA A 9 13.77 7.26 29.42
CA ALA A 9 13.02 8.47 29.75
C ALA A 9 12.74 8.57 31.26
N PRO A 10 12.87 9.75 31.89
CA PRO A 10 12.61 9.93 33.31
C PRO A 10 11.13 9.81 33.68
N GLN A 11 10.26 10.14 32.73
CA GLN A 11 8.82 10.04 32.88
C GLN A 11 8.22 9.31 31.65
N VAL A 12 7.13 8.60 31.88
CA VAL A 12 6.40 7.86 30.86
C VAL A 12 4.90 8.11 30.98
N ARG A 13 4.21 8.09 29.86
CA ARG A 13 2.75 8.14 29.85
C ARG A 13 2.21 6.70 29.82
N LEU A 14 1.59 6.29 30.90
CA LEU A 14 0.94 4.98 30.99
C LEU A 14 -0.46 5.02 30.37
N VAL A 15 -0.74 4.09 29.50
CA VAL A 15 -2.05 3.86 28.89
C VAL A 15 -2.37 2.37 28.89
N GLY A 16 -3.65 2.01 28.94
CA GLY A 16 -4.08 0.62 28.87
C GLY A 16 -5.02 0.22 30.01
N GLU A 17 -5.32 -1.07 30.08
CA GLU A 17 -6.31 -1.62 30.98
C GLU A 17 -5.71 -2.05 32.35
N ASN A 18 -4.40 -2.32 32.39
CA ASN A 18 -3.69 -2.85 33.56
C ASN A 18 -3.16 -1.74 34.50
N ILE A 19 -3.77 -0.57 34.46
CA ILE A 19 -3.42 0.58 35.30
C ILE A 19 -4.67 1.17 35.91
N PRO A 20 -4.62 1.62 37.20
CA PRO A 20 -5.79 2.20 37.84
C PRO A 20 -6.21 3.54 37.24
N GLU A 21 -5.24 4.32 36.78
CA GLU A 21 -5.48 5.63 36.19
C GLU A 21 -4.45 5.88 35.07
N GLN A 22 -4.92 6.37 33.91
CA GLN A 22 -4.04 6.76 32.82
C GLN A 22 -3.43 8.13 33.08
N GLY A 23 -2.14 8.24 32.88
CA GLY A 23 -1.45 9.51 33.16
C GLY A 23 0.05 9.43 32.96
N ILE A 24 0.72 10.48 33.44
CA ILE A 24 2.19 10.60 33.43
C ILE A 24 2.71 10.14 34.79
N PHE A 25 3.63 9.18 34.76
CA PHE A 25 4.26 8.61 35.92
C PHE A 25 5.79 8.70 35.81
N SER A 26 6.49 8.66 36.94
CA SER A 26 7.93 8.45 36.89
C SER A 26 8.25 7.06 36.36
N LEU A 27 9.38 6.91 35.66
CA LEU A 27 9.82 5.60 35.19
C LEU A 27 9.86 4.55 36.29
N ARG A 28 10.35 4.97 37.47
CA ARG A 28 10.47 4.12 38.65
C ARG A 28 9.11 3.60 39.14
N ASP A 29 8.10 4.46 39.20
CA ASP A 29 6.75 4.07 39.60
C ASP A 29 6.11 3.16 38.58
N ALA A 30 6.29 3.46 37.29
CA ALA A 30 5.80 2.62 36.21
C ALA A 30 6.41 1.21 36.21
N LEU A 31 7.70 1.10 36.46
CA LEU A 31 8.41 -0.18 36.61
C LEU A 31 7.88 -0.97 37.82
N ARG A 32 7.69 -0.29 38.98
CA ARG A 32 7.13 -0.93 40.13
C ARG A 32 5.72 -1.47 39.87
N MET A 33 4.86 -0.70 39.24
CA MET A 33 3.50 -1.13 38.87
C MET A 33 3.49 -2.33 37.95
N ALA A 34 4.43 -2.41 36.98
CA ALA A 34 4.59 -3.56 36.11
C ALA A 34 5.06 -4.81 36.90
N ASP A 35 6.04 -4.65 37.79
CA ASP A 35 6.58 -5.74 38.60
C ASP A 35 5.55 -6.31 39.58
N GLU A 36 4.76 -5.46 40.24
CA GLU A 36 3.66 -5.86 41.13
C GLU A 36 2.61 -6.74 40.44
N GLN A 37 2.44 -6.57 39.11
CA GLN A 37 1.52 -7.35 38.30
C GLN A 37 2.19 -8.55 37.60
N GLY A 38 3.50 -8.71 37.72
CA GLY A 38 4.27 -9.72 37.01
C GLY A 38 4.24 -9.53 35.48
N LEU A 39 4.13 -8.28 35.03
CA LEU A 39 4.06 -7.89 33.62
C LEU A 39 5.25 -7.02 33.24
N ASP A 40 5.37 -6.74 31.95
CA ASP A 40 6.44 -5.90 31.41
C ASP A 40 5.95 -4.48 31.15
N LEU A 41 6.82 -3.48 31.37
CA LEU A 41 6.63 -2.12 30.89
C LEU A 41 7.16 -2.01 29.47
N VAL A 42 6.30 -1.79 28.52
CA VAL A 42 6.63 -1.77 27.09
C VAL A 42 6.44 -0.37 26.51
N GLU A 43 7.50 0.20 25.93
CA GLU A 43 7.46 1.48 25.22
C GLU A 43 6.80 1.30 23.85
N ILE A 44 5.57 1.78 23.70
CA ILE A 44 4.80 1.68 22.44
C ILE A 44 5.18 2.79 21.48
N THR A 45 5.35 4.01 21.98
CA THR A 45 5.68 5.18 21.15
C THR A 45 6.82 5.95 21.76
N ALA A 46 8.01 5.79 21.22
CA ALA A 46 9.24 6.45 21.66
C ALA A 46 9.32 7.93 21.24
N LYS A 47 8.59 8.33 20.20
CA LYS A 47 8.63 9.70 19.66
C LYS A 47 7.77 10.71 20.43
N ALA A 48 6.90 10.24 21.30
CA ALA A 48 6.10 11.11 22.16
C ALA A 48 6.95 11.63 23.33
N ASP A 49 6.63 12.80 23.83
CA ASP A 49 7.25 13.38 25.02
C ASP A 49 6.17 13.70 26.07
N PRO A 50 6.10 12.98 27.19
CA PRO A 50 6.85 11.76 27.52
C PRO A 50 6.44 10.55 26.67
N PRO A 51 7.32 9.53 26.49
CA PRO A 51 7.02 8.36 25.69
C PRO A 51 5.82 7.58 26.25
N VAL A 52 5.04 7.00 25.35
CA VAL A 52 3.85 6.22 25.71
C VAL A 52 4.26 4.78 25.99
N CYS A 53 3.91 4.30 27.18
CA CYS A 53 4.19 2.94 27.62
C CYS A 53 2.90 2.21 28.02
N LYS A 54 2.94 0.88 27.95
CA LYS A 54 1.89 -0.03 28.46
C LYS A 54 2.48 -1.08 29.37
N ILE A 55 1.71 -1.46 30.38
CA ILE A 55 2.00 -2.61 31.24
C ILE A 55 1.29 -3.83 30.67
N ILE A 56 2.05 -4.71 30.00
CA ILE A 56 1.53 -5.88 29.28
C ILE A 56 2.56 -7.01 29.28
N ASP A 57 2.11 -8.24 29.02
CA ASP A 57 3.01 -9.35 28.72
C ASP A 57 3.66 -9.14 27.33
N TYR A 58 4.96 -8.90 27.31
CA TYR A 58 5.69 -8.58 26.09
C TYR A 58 5.72 -9.74 25.09
N GLN A 59 5.81 -10.99 25.53
CA GLN A 59 5.80 -12.17 24.67
C GLN A 59 4.47 -12.31 23.97
N LYS A 60 3.37 -12.18 24.72
CA LYS A 60 2.00 -12.22 24.20
C LYS A 60 1.75 -11.06 23.21
N TYR A 61 2.25 -9.88 23.55
CA TYR A 61 2.16 -8.71 22.67
C TYR A 61 2.92 -8.92 21.36
N GLN A 62 4.15 -9.43 21.40
CA GLN A 62 4.92 -9.76 20.19
C GLN A 62 4.22 -10.78 19.32
N TYR A 63 3.65 -11.82 19.93
CA TYR A 63 2.89 -12.83 19.20
C TYR A 63 1.68 -12.22 18.48
N GLN A 64 0.92 -11.40 19.18
CA GLN A 64 -0.23 -10.71 18.62
C GLN A 64 0.16 -9.77 17.47
N GLN A 65 1.27 -9.03 17.61
CA GLN A 65 1.78 -8.16 16.55
C GLN A 65 2.23 -8.94 15.32
N LYS A 66 2.91 -10.07 15.49
CA LYS A 66 3.30 -10.96 14.39
C LYS A 66 2.08 -11.56 13.70
N LYS A 67 1.08 -12.00 14.47
CA LYS A 67 -0.18 -12.53 13.93
C LYS A 67 -0.93 -11.48 13.12
N LYS A 68 -1.07 -10.27 13.67
CA LYS A 68 -1.71 -9.13 13.00
C LYS A 68 -0.99 -8.71 11.72
N ALA A 69 0.35 -8.66 11.74
CA ALA A 69 1.15 -8.37 10.56
C ALA A 69 1.00 -9.45 9.47
N LYS A 70 0.90 -10.73 9.85
CA LYS A 70 0.67 -11.86 8.94
C LYS A 70 -0.74 -11.77 8.31
N GLU A 71 -1.75 -11.47 9.11
CA GLU A 71 -3.14 -11.27 8.65
C GLU A 71 -3.22 -10.06 7.70
N MET A 72 -2.57 -8.95 8.02
CA MET A 72 -2.52 -7.78 7.15
C MET A 72 -1.83 -8.07 5.82
N LYS A 73 -0.75 -8.87 5.83
CA LYS A 73 -0.09 -9.33 4.59
C LYS A 73 -0.96 -10.28 3.77
N ALA A 74 -1.69 -11.18 4.43
CA ALA A 74 -2.60 -12.10 3.76
C ALA A 74 -3.82 -11.38 3.16
N ASN A 75 -4.33 -10.36 3.85
CA ASN A 75 -5.47 -9.55 3.43
C ASN A 75 -5.06 -8.39 2.51
N ALA A 76 -3.77 -8.07 2.39
CA ALA A 76 -3.29 -7.13 1.41
C ALA A 76 -3.56 -7.73 0.02
N SER A 77 -4.54 -7.17 -0.67
CA SER A 77 -4.86 -7.54 -2.05
C SER A 77 -3.60 -7.38 -2.88
N LYS A 78 -3.04 -8.49 -3.37
CA LYS A 78 -1.95 -8.43 -4.33
C LYS A 78 -2.51 -7.77 -5.58
N ILE A 79 -2.12 -6.53 -5.82
CA ILE A 79 -2.49 -5.83 -7.04
C ILE A 79 -1.76 -6.53 -8.19
N VAL A 80 -2.52 -7.24 -9.01
CA VAL A 80 -2.01 -7.88 -10.23
C VAL A 80 -2.02 -6.84 -11.34
N ILE A 81 -0.89 -6.69 -12.04
CA ILE A 81 -0.77 -5.81 -13.20
C ILE A 81 -0.75 -6.68 -14.45
N LYS A 82 -1.70 -6.46 -15.36
CA LYS A 82 -1.77 -7.10 -16.66
C LYS A 82 -1.31 -6.14 -17.73
N GLU A 83 -0.37 -6.57 -18.57
CA GLU A 83 0.17 -5.75 -19.65
C GLU A 83 -0.55 -6.02 -20.97
N ILE A 84 -0.97 -4.94 -21.64
CA ILE A 84 -1.51 -4.97 -23.01
C ILE A 84 -0.61 -4.12 -23.89
N ARG A 85 -0.11 -4.72 -24.96
CA ARG A 85 0.82 -4.10 -25.90
C ARG A 85 0.13 -3.79 -27.21
N PHE A 86 0.38 -2.59 -27.73
CA PHE A 86 -0.05 -2.15 -29.05
C PHE A 86 1.15 -1.82 -29.91
N GLY A 87 0.96 -1.90 -31.23
CA GLY A 87 1.81 -1.22 -32.18
C GLY A 87 1.25 0.15 -32.55
N PRO A 88 2.03 1.07 -33.14
CA PRO A 88 1.54 2.39 -33.56
C PRO A 88 0.49 2.29 -34.69
N ASN A 89 0.49 1.20 -35.43
CA ASN A 89 -0.43 0.91 -36.54
C ASN A 89 -1.42 -0.22 -36.21
N THR A 90 -1.84 -0.33 -34.95
CA THR A 90 -2.83 -1.30 -34.51
C THR A 90 -4.15 -1.08 -35.28
N ASP A 91 -4.66 -2.11 -35.93
CA ASP A 91 -5.94 -2.05 -36.61
C ASP A 91 -7.12 -2.06 -35.63
N GLU A 92 -8.32 -1.72 -36.17
CA GLU A 92 -9.52 -1.62 -35.33
C GLU A 92 -9.91 -2.96 -34.70
N HIS A 93 -9.75 -4.05 -35.41
CA HIS A 93 -10.10 -5.37 -34.92
C HIS A 93 -9.21 -5.80 -33.74
N ASP A 94 -7.90 -5.62 -33.87
CA ASP A 94 -6.93 -5.90 -32.78
C ASP A 94 -7.15 -4.97 -31.58
N PHE A 95 -7.47 -3.70 -31.85
CA PHE A 95 -7.82 -2.74 -30.80
C PHE A 95 -9.05 -3.21 -30.01
N GLN A 96 -10.12 -3.57 -30.66
CA GLN A 96 -11.35 -4.03 -30.00
C GLN A 96 -11.14 -5.33 -29.22
N PHE A 97 -10.35 -6.25 -29.74
CA PHE A 97 -9.99 -7.49 -29.07
C PHE A 97 -9.22 -7.22 -27.76
N LYS A 98 -8.22 -6.34 -27.82
CA LYS A 98 -7.43 -5.94 -26.64
C LYS A 98 -8.24 -5.12 -25.65
N LEU A 99 -9.16 -4.29 -26.14
CA LEU A 99 -10.10 -3.54 -25.30
C LEU A 99 -10.98 -4.49 -24.47
N LYS A 100 -11.52 -5.53 -25.08
CA LYS A 100 -12.33 -6.53 -24.38
C LYS A 100 -11.54 -7.25 -23.29
N HIS A 101 -10.31 -7.65 -23.58
CA HIS A 101 -9.44 -8.26 -22.58
C HIS A 101 -9.12 -7.29 -21.40
N ALA A 102 -8.91 -6.02 -21.71
CA ALA A 102 -8.68 -5.00 -20.67
C ALA A 102 -9.91 -4.83 -19.77
N GLN A 103 -11.12 -4.85 -20.34
CA GLN A 103 -12.36 -4.82 -19.58
C GLN A 103 -12.45 -5.99 -18.61
N GLU A 104 -12.16 -7.20 -19.06
CA GLU A 104 -12.15 -8.42 -18.25
C GLU A 104 -11.14 -8.30 -17.10
N PHE A 105 -9.90 -7.85 -17.38
CA PHE A 105 -8.88 -7.66 -16.36
C PHE A 105 -9.27 -6.61 -15.29
N LEU A 106 -9.87 -5.51 -15.71
CA LEU A 106 -10.35 -4.48 -14.78
C LEU A 106 -11.54 -4.98 -13.94
N GLN A 107 -12.43 -5.76 -14.49
CA GLN A 107 -13.54 -6.39 -13.77
C GLN A 107 -13.05 -7.38 -12.71
N GLU A 108 -11.96 -8.10 -12.98
CA GLU A 108 -11.29 -8.98 -12.02
C GLU A 108 -10.58 -8.23 -10.88
N GLY A 109 -10.42 -6.92 -11.00
CA GLY A 109 -9.71 -6.08 -10.04
C GLY A 109 -8.21 -5.91 -10.32
N SER A 110 -7.73 -6.33 -11.49
CA SER A 110 -6.36 -6.12 -11.94
C SER A 110 -6.16 -4.73 -12.50
N LYS A 111 -4.93 -4.19 -12.38
CA LYS A 111 -4.52 -2.99 -13.11
C LYS A 111 -4.08 -3.38 -14.52
N VAL A 112 -4.37 -2.52 -15.48
CA VAL A 112 -3.93 -2.69 -16.86
C VAL A 112 -2.82 -1.70 -17.18
N LYS A 113 -1.68 -2.23 -17.62
CA LYS A 113 -0.56 -1.45 -18.17
C LYS A 113 -0.66 -1.50 -19.68
N ALA A 114 -1.19 -0.44 -20.29
CA ALA A 114 -1.25 -0.30 -21.73
C ALA A 114 0.05 0.33 -22.23
N SER A 115 0.66 -0.27 -23.23
CA SER A 115 1.89 0.25 -23.83
C SER A 115 1.86 0.19 -25.36
N VAL A 116 2.46 1.18 -25.98
CA VAL A 116 2.73 1.23 -27.42
C VAL A 116 4.23 1.16 -27.63
N PHE A 117 4.69 0.19 -28.40
CA PHE A 117 6.10 0.04 -28.73
C PHE A 117 6.40 0.57 -30.12
N PHE A 118 7.38 1.48 -30.22
CA PHE A 118 7.83 2.07 -31.46
C PHE A 118 9.15 1.42 -31.92
N LYS A 119 9.06 0.56 -32.92
CA LYS A 119 10.24 -0.13 -33.47
C LYS A 119 11.00 0.77 -34.44
N GLY A 120 12.29 0.94 -34.23
CA GLY A 120 13.16 1.70 -35.13
C GLY A 120 12.74 3.16 -35.28
N ARG A 121 12.48 3.59 -36.51
CA ARG A 121 12.10 4.97 -36.85
C ARG A 121 10.64 5.31 -36.54
N LEU A 122 9.83 4.31 -36.13
CA LEU A 122 8.41 4.51 -35.84
C LEU A 122 8.15 5.45 -34.64
N ILE A 123 9.18 5.82 -33.90
CA ILE A 123 9.07 6.81 -32.81
C ILE A 123 8.54 8.17 -33.29
N ILE A 124 8.67 8.49 -34.57
CA ILE A 124 8.06 9.69 -35.16
C ILE A 124 6.53 9.69 -35.08
N TYR A 125 5.93 8.51 -34.91
CA TYR A 125 4.48 8.32 -34.72
C TYR A 125 4.06 8.30 -33.24
N ALA A 126 4.86 8.88 -32.34
CA ALA A 126 4.53 8.95 -30.91
C ALA A 126 3.16 9.58 -30.66
N ASP A 127 2.78 10.61 -31.43
CA ASP A 127 1.46 11.27 -31.31
C ASP A 127 0.30 10.31 -31.63
N GLN A 128 0.49 9.40 -32.58
CA GLN A 128 -0.53 8.36 -32.88
C GLN A 128 -0.64 7.35 -31.75
N GLY A 129 0.48 6.96 -31.14
CA GLY A 129 0.50 6.10 -29.97
C GLY A 129 -0.19 6.73 -28.77
N GLU A 130 0.02 8.02 -28.55
CA GLU A 130 -0.66 8.78 -27.50
C GLU A 130 -2.19 8.81 -27.72
N LYS A 131 -2.62 9.13 -28.91
CA LYS A 131 -4.05 9.13 -29.28
C LYS A 131 -4.68 7.76 -29.09
N LEU A 132 -3.98 6.68 -29.47
CA LEU A 132 -4.43 5.31 -29.28
C LEU A 132 -4.64 4.97 -27.78
N LEU A 133 -3.69 5.32 -26.93
CA LEU A 133 -3.80 5.08 -25.49
C LEU A 133 -4.88 5.95 -24.85
N LEU A 134 -5.04 7.20 -25.26
CA LEU A 134 -6.12 8.07 -24.77
C LEU A 134 -7.50 7.53 -25.16
N ARG A 135 -7.67 7.08 -26.40
CA ARG A 135 -8.89 6.42 -26.85
C ARG A 135 -9.17 5.16 -26.01
N PHE A 136 -8.14 4.36 -25.78
CA PHE A 136 -8.24 3.15 -24.96
C PHE A 136 -8.70 3.45 -23.54
N ALA A 137 -8.19 4.51 -22.92
CA ALA A 137 -8.61 4.95 -21.60
C ALA A 137 -10.06 5.43 -21.58
N VAL A 138 -10.49 6.17 -22.60
CA VAL A 138 -11.87 6.68 -22.72
C VAL A 138 -12.86 5.52 -22.86
N GLU A 139 -12.55 4.55 -23.71
CA GLU A 139 -13.41 3.38 -23.90
C GLU A 139 -13.46 2.43 -22.68
N LEU A 140 -12.48 2.53 -21.78
CA LEU A 140 -12.43 1.79 -20.52
C LEU A 140 -12.97 2.58 -19.31
N GLU A 141 -13.49 3.78 -19.49
CA GLU A 141 -13.91 4.67 -18.41
C GLU A 141 -14.95 4.04 -17.46
N GLU A 142 -15.83 3.20 -17.99
CA GLU A 142 -16.84 2.48 -17.20
C GLU A 142 -16.24 1.37 -16.31
N PHE A 143 -15.06 0.86 -16.63
CA PHE A 143 -14.41 -0.27 -15.95
C PHE A 143 -13.23 0.15 -15.11
N GLY A 144 -12.54 1.21 -15.48
CA GLY A 144 -11.35 1.68 -14.83
C GLY A 144 -11.05 3.14 -15.11
N ARG A 145 -10.04 3.64 -14.40
CA ARG A 145 -9.60 5.04 -14.53
C ARG A 145 -8.10 5.09 -14.79
N ALA A 146 -7.68 5.90 -15.75
CA ALA A 146 -6.27 6.17 -15.98
C ALA A 146 -5.65 6.86 -14.75
N GLU A 147 -4.55 6.33 -14.26
CA GLU A 147 -3.82 6.91 -13.11
C GLU A 147 -2.95 8.10 -13.53
N GLN A 148 -2.50 8.10 -14.78
CA GLN A 148 -1.64 9.14 -15.35
C GLN A 148 -1.84 9.23 -16.86
N MET A 149 -1.45 10.36 -17.41
CA MET A 149 -1.40 10.55 -18.86
C MET A 149 -0.35 9.64 -19.50
N PRO A 150 -0.52 9.26 -20.79
CA PRO A 150 0.49 8.50 -21.51
C PRO A 150 1.86 9.17 -21.44
N LYS A 151 2.87 8.38 -21.08
CA LYS A 151 4.25 8.85 -20.94
C LYS A 151 5.18 8.05 -21.82
N LEU A 152 6.02 8.77 -22.59
CA LEU A 152 7.05 8.15 -23.41
C LEU A 152 8.27 7.80 -22.55
N GLU A 153 8.62 6.53 -22.51
CA GLU A 153 9.81 6.00 -21.84
C GLU A 153 10.68 5.24 -22.87
N GLY A 154 11.71 5.90 -23.36
CA GLY A 154 12.56 5.36 -24.44
C GLY A 154 11.76 5.17 -25.74
N LYS A 155 11.58 3.92 -26.17
CA LYS A 155 10.82 3.54 -27.37
C LYS A 155 9.41 3.01 -27.05
N ARG A 156 8.94 3.21 -25.84
CA ARG A 156 7.60 2.77 -25.39
C ARG A 156 6.83 3.94 -24.82
N MET A 157 5.56 4.01 -25.13
CA MET A 157 4.63 4.90 -24.45
C MET A 157 3.76 4.05 -23.54
N ILE A 158 3.66 4.45 -22.27
CA ILE A 158 3.05 3.65 -21.21
C ILE A 158 1.95 4.45 -20.53
N MET A 159 0.85 3.80 -20.24
CA MET A 159 -0.24 4.33 -19.45
C MET A 159 -0.76 3.24 -18.49
N MET A 160 -1.05 3.62 -17.26
CA MET A 160 -1.63 2.71 -16.26
C MET A 160 -3.11 3.03 -16.05
N ILE A 161 -3.93 1.98 -16.05
CA ILE A 161 -5.37 2.07 -15.77
C ILE A 161 -5.66 1.22 -14.53
N ALA A 162 -6.24 1.86 -13.52
CA ALA A 162 -6.67 1.20 -12.31
C ALA A 162 -8.15 0.79 -12.40
N PRO A 163 -8.54 -0.37 -11.84
CA PRO A 163 -9.93 -0.75 -11.76
C PRO A 163 -10.72 0.22 -10.87
N LEU A 164 -11.99 0.45 -11.20
CA LEU A 164 -12.89 1.19 -10.32
C LEU A 164 -13.10 0.37 -9.03
N LYS A 165 -13.00 1.02 -7.88
CA LYS A 165 -13.34 0.37 -6.61
C LYS A 165 -14.81 -0.02 -6.65
N LYS A 166 -15.10 -1.31 -6.52
CA LYS A 166 -16.47 -1.76 -6.19
C LYS A 166 -16.83 -1.12 -4.84
N LYS A 167 -17.90 -0.34 -4.85
CA LYS A 167 -18.51 0.15 -3.60
C LYS A 167 -19.06 -1.01 -2.80
#